data_61fed6841d8cfe94158936f4702d7adb
#
_entry.id   61fed6841d8cfe94158936f4702d7adb
#
_cell.length_a   1.000
_cell.length_b   1.000
_cell.length_c   1.000
_cell.angle_alpha   90.00
_cell.angle_beta   90.00
_cell.angle_gamma   90.00
#
_symmetry.space_group_name_H-M   'P 1'
#
loop_
_entity.id
_entity.type
_entity.pdbx_description
1 polymer ?
#
loop_
_entity_poly.entity_id
_entity_poly.type
_entity_poly.pdbx_seq_one_letter_code
_entity_poly.pdbx_strand_id
1 'polypeptide(L)'
;MINKTTKYIVSALLCAALVACGGNDQKSLRVGAKPFAESMILAEMIAQMAENAGIPVERSIPFGLTPKIMEAVKQNVLDVYPEYNGTSLTFLGQAPTSDGEASTAAVSALFKPLGLELTGKFGFSNDYAMVMTKERAADLGVTTLQDLTKVSGVRFAVDEDFVQRPADGLQQMNRRYGITGSSTATFPVGTEGKDKIVSALLDGSADVGELFMTDGQIAEYDLVVLDDNLAFFPVYEVAPLVRSDALASLGGLREALEKLAGKITPADMQAMNKAVDLDAQSAASVAATFLSVKGLLPEGAGSGGAAKIAVVADPGVARDITTARALRAIRTGYAGSDLDLTNNASPLETLAAGEARVAIVGAESFYSSGDDGPVAKGIAEAFAVVGYKSAHLIGLANGADSIGGMSKIATGPKGSGSAIVLGMLLKSIGKADIEVVNSQDSPRKLLLAMSKGTYDGVFLMAPSKERTIATLMRDSFYKLIDLNEWAAGGHTARFSFIRPATIPANTYPSQTSPITTVSTQLVLASPAKTVQAAGEVGPGTAGIDSSAAIPVSASAVESIREALGAMDVIDPAIPVHGSLVPEITVVDKSLPFSADISIINILMILFTVWVIYMVFLPSPRDFKMPEDV
;
A
#
# COMPACT_ATOMS: atom_id res chain seq x y z
N MET A 1 71.55 -2.56 20.93
CA MET A 1 71.71 -4.00 20.77
C MET A 1 70.52 -4.72 21.42
N ILE A 2 69.53 -5.09 20.68
CA ILE A 2 68.35 -5.82 21.21
C ILE A 2 68.77 -7.28 21.31
N ASN A 3 68.73 -7.82 22.53
CA ASN A 3 69.21 -9.14 22.90
C ASN A 3 68.43 -10.22 22.12
N LYS A 4 69.13 -11.26 21.64
CA LYS A 4 68.55 -12.37 20.85
C LYS A 4 67.32 -13.02 21.49
N THR A 5 67.28 -13.04 22.83
CA THR A 5 66.14 -13.56 23.61
C THR A 5 64.88 -12.76 23.45
N THR A 6 64.96 -11.41 23.31
CA THR A 6 63.82 -10.53 23.08
C THR A 6 63.20 -10.72 21.68
N LYS A 7 63.99 -11.07 20.67
CA LYS A 7 63.51 -11.38 19.33
C LYS A 7 62.68 -12.68 19.27
N TYR A 8 63.06 -13.70 20.03
CA TYR A 8 62.27 -14.94 20.09
C TYR A 8 61.00 -14.81 20.87
N ILE A 9 60.93 -13.97 21.92
CA ILE A 9 59.70 -13.69 22.66
C ILE A 9 58.74 -12.87 21.82
N VAL A 10 59.19 -11.86 21.08
CA VAL A 10 58.36 -11.07 20.17
C VAL A 10 57.87 -11.93 18.99
N SER A 11 58.68 -12.81 18.42
CA SER A 11 58.23 -13.72 17.38
C SER A 11 57.26 -14.77 17.87
N ALA A 12 57.42 -15.30 19.09
CA ALA A 12 56.49 -16.24 19.71
C ALA A 12 55.12 -15.56 20.06
N LEU A 13 55.15 -14.31 20.51
CA LEU A 13 53.91 -13.52 20.75
C LEU A 13 53.22 -13.11 19.44
N LEU A 14 53.96 -12.83 18.37
CA LEU A 14 53.39 -12.58 17.04
C LEU A 14 52.76 -13.83 16.42
N CYS A 15 53.39 -15.00 16.60
CA CYS A 15 52.82 -16.28 16.16
C CYS A 15 51.60 -16.70 17.01
N ALA A 16 51.58 -16.41 18.32
CA ALA A 16 50.44 -16.65 19.17
C ALA A 16 49.26 -15.70 18.84
N ALA A 17 49.55 -14.46 18.43
CA ALA A 17 48.52 -13.50 17.98
C ALA A 17 47.94 -13.88 16.61
N LEU A 18 48.71 -14.51 15.73
CA LEU A 18 48.24 -15.01 14.43
C LEU A 18 47.38 -16.28 14.52
N VAL A 19 47.54 -17.07 15.57
CA VAL A 19 46.73 -18.27 15.84
C VAL A 19 45.40 -17.87 16.55
N ALA A 20 45.33 -16.73 17.22
CA ALA A 20 44.11 -16.22 17.85
C ALA A 20 43.16 -15.50 16.86
N CYS A 21 43.57 -15.22 15.62
CA CYS A 21 42.75 -14.74 14.50
C CYS A 21 42.30 -15.85 13.54
N GLY A 22 42.30 -17.12 13.99
CA GLY A 22 41.56 -18.19 13.34
C GLY A 22 40.07 -17.89 13.56
N GLY A 23 39.47 -17.07 12.68
CA GLY A 23 38.05 -16.94 12.58
C GLY A 23 37.48 -18.35 12.50
N ASN A 24 36.59 -18.68 13.38
CA ASN A 24 35.73 -19.84 13.27
C ASN A 24 34.91 -19.58 12.01
N ASP A 25 35.35 -20.05 10.83
CA ASP A 25 34.55 -20.09 9.60
C ASP A 25 33.39 -21.08 9.83
N GLN A 26 32.51 -20.74 10.79
CA GLN A 26 31.30 -21.51 10.97
C GLN A 26 30.47 -21.30 9.72
N LYS A 27 30.29 -22.35 8.93
CA LYS A 27 29.53 -22.34 7.69
C LYS A 27 28.11 -21.85 8.00
N SER A 28 27.66 -20.79 7.34
CA SER A 28 26.31 -20.24 7.47
C SER A 28 25.34 -20.92 6.51
N LEU A 29 24.06 -20.97 6.89
CA LEU A 29 22.97 -21.40 6.02
C LEU A 29 22.48 -20.20 5.20
N ARG A 30 22.53 -20.28 3.88
CA ARG A 30 22.06 -19.23 2.97
C ARG A 30 20.61 -19.50 2.58
N VAL A 31 19.71 -18.68 3.10
CA VAL A 31 18.25 -18.83 2.93
C VAL A 31 17.73 -17.83 1.92
N GLY A 32 16.98 -18.29 0.93
CA GLY A 32 16.33 -17.46 -0.08
C GLY A 32 14.80 -17.54 -0.03
N ALA A 33 14.13 -16.60 -0.71
CA ALA A 33 12.68 -16.58 -0.89
C ALA A 33 12.28 -16.04 -2.26
N LYS A 34 11.11 -16.44 -2.74
CA LYS A 34 10.43 -15.76 -3.84
C LYS A 34 9.82 -14.43 -3.34
N PRO A 35 9.58 -13.42 -4.20
CA PRO A 35 9.17 -12.08 -3.77
C PRO A 35 7.65 -11.95 -3.53
N PHE A 36 7.09 -12.81 -2.67
CA PHE A 36 5.72 -12.72 -2.19
C PHE A 36 5.64 -13.18 -0.73
N ALA A 37 4.63 -12.69 0.00
CA ALA A 37 4.52 -12.80 1.46
C ALA A 37 4.73 -14.22 1.98
N GLU A 38 4.01 -15.19 1.45
CA GLU A 38 4.08 -16.59 1.91
C GLU A 38 5.49 -17.17 1.83
N SER A 39 6.16 -17.01 0.68
CA SER A 39 7.53 -17.50 0.52
C SER A 39 8.50 -16.82 1.47
N MET A 40 8.35 -15.52 1.71
CA MET A 40 9.19 -14.78 2.65
C MET A 40 8.96 -15.20 4.11
N ILE A 41 7.69 -15.43 4.51
CA ILE A 41 7.34 -15.92 5.85
C ILE A 41 7.95 -17.30 6.09
N LEU A 42 7.77 -18.22 5.14
CA LEU A 42 8.30 -19.59 5.25
C LEU A 42 9.84 -19.61 5.27
N ALA A 43 10.49 -18.76 4.48
CA ALA A 43 11.94 -18.61 4.50
C ALA A 43 12.43 -18.06 5.84
N GLU A 44 11.73 -17.10 6.44
CA GLU A 44 12.04 -16.61 7.78
C GLU A 44 11.83 -17.68 8.85
N MET A 45 10.81 -18.53 8.73
CA MET A 45 10.65 -19.68 9.63
C MET A 45 11.83 -20.64 9.53
N ILE A 46 12.27 -20.96 8.30
CA ILE A 46 13.48 -21.77 8.07
C ILE A 46 14.70 -21.13 8.74
N ALA A 47 14.91 -19.84 8.51
CA ALA A 47 16.03 -19.08 9.06
C ALA A 47 16.04 -19.09 10.59
N GLN A 48 14.91 -18.75 11.22
CA GLN A 48 14.78 -18.67 12.68
C GLN A 48 14.91 -20.04 13.34
N MET A 49 14.39 -21.10 12.72
CA MET A 49 14.56 -22.46 13.23
C MET A 49 16.01 -22.92 13.15
N ALA A 50 16.75 -22.56 12.10
CA ALA A 50 18.18 -22.84 11.98
C ALA A 50 18.99 -22.05 13.03
N GLU A 51 18.70 -20.78 13.23
CA GLU A 51 19.33 -19.94 14.27
C GLU A 51 19.08 -20.51 15.67
N ASN A 52 17.85 -20.96 15.96
CA ASN A 52 17.52 -21.61 17.23
C ASN A 52 18.27 -22.95 17.43
N ALA A 53 18.70 -23.59 16.33
CA ALA A 53 19.57 -24.76 16.37
C ALA A 53 21.07 -24.40 16.47
N GLY A 54 21.41 -23.11 16.58
CA GLY A 54 22.79 -22.61 16.67
C GLY A 54 23.51 -22.50 15.34
N ILE A 55 22.80 -22.55 14.21
CA ILE A 55 23.36 -22.43 12.86
C ILE A 55 23.30 -20.97 12.43
N PRO A 56 24.43 -20.31 12.11
CA PRO A 56 24.42 -18.96 11.54
C PRO A 56 23.67 -18.90 10.21
N VAL A 57 22.91 -17.84 9.97
CA VAL A 57 22.06 -17.70 8.78
C VAL A 57 22.40 -16.43 8.02
N GLU A 58 22.51 -16.56 6.69
CA GLU A 58 22.55 -15.46 5.75
C GLU A 58 21.22 -15.40 4.98
N ARG A 59 20.52 -14.26 5.08
CA ARG A 59 19.22 -14.06 4.46
C ARG A 59 19.33 -13.35 3.11
N SER A 60 18.71 -13.93 2.08
CA SER A 60 18.45 -13.31 0.78
C SER A 60 16.94 -13.36 0.51
N ILE A 61 16.20 -12.61 1.33
CA ILE A 61 14.74 -12.61 1.38
C ILE A 61 14.22 -11.19 1.09
N PRO A 62 13.62 -10.94 -0.09
CA PRO A 62 13.43 -11.85 -1.24
C PRO A 62 14.70 -11.99 -2.11
N PHE A 63 14.78 -13.10 -2.87
CA PHE A 63 15.86 -13.36 -3.82
C PHE A 63 15.44 -13.23 -5.28
N GLY A 64 14.34 -13.88 -5.67
CA GLY A 64 13.82 -13.84 -7.04
C GLY A 64 12.81 -14.96 -7.36
N LEU A 65 12.25 -14.91 -8.56
CA LEU A 65 11.29 -15.90 -9.06
C LEU A 65 11.92 -17.28 -9.29
N THR A 66 11.07 -18.30 -9.52
CA THR A 66 11.47 -19.72 -9.65
C THR A 66 12.71 -19.97 -10.54
N PRO A 67 12.84 -19.43 -11.75
CA PRO A 67 14.02 -19.68 -12.58
C PRO A 67 15.32 -19.22 -11.91
N LYS A 68 15.31 -18.03 -11.31
CA LYS A 68 16.47 -17.42 -10.67
C LYS A 68 16.84 -18.14 -9.37
N ILE A 69 15.88 -18.42 -8.50
CA ILE A 69 16.15 -19.02 -7.19
C ILE A 69 16.54 -20.49 -7.31
N MET A 70 15.93 -21.25 -8.22
CA MET A 70 16.28 -22.63 -8.51
C MET A 70 17.73 -22.74 -9.02
N GLU A 71 18.12 -21.84 -9.93
CA GLU A 71 19.50 -21.81 -10.44
C GLU A 71 20.49 -21.43 -9.34
N ALA A 72 20.14 -20.50 -8.45
CA ALA A 72 20.99 -20.13 -7.32
C ALA A 72 21.26 -21.30 -6.36
N VAL A 73 20.28 -22.15 -6.11
CA VAL A 73 20.47 -23.36 -5.28
C VAL A 73 21.34 -24.40 -6.00
N LYS A 74 21.12 -24.61 -7.31
CA LYS A 74 21.97 -25.51 -8.12
C LYS A 74 23.43 -25.05 -8.17
N GLN A 75 23.65 -23.73 -8.26
CA GLN A 75 24.99 -23.13 -8.33
C GLN A 75 25.65 -22.90 -6.96
N ASN A 76 25.05 -23.38 -5.87
CA ASN A 76 25.59 -23.19 -4.52
C ASN A 76 25.69 -21.70 -4.09
N VAL A 77 24.79 -20.84 -4.57
CA VAL A 77 24.62 -19.46 -4.11
C VAL A 77 23.68 -19.41 -2.91
N LEU A 78 22.63 -20.25 -2.92
CA LEU A 78 21.71 -20.48 -1.82
C LEU A 78 21.77 -21.95 -1.38
N ASP A 79 21.40 -22.22 -0.13
CA ASP A 79 21.35 -23.57 0.43
C ASP A 79 19.92 -24.09 0.56
N VAL A 80 18.95 -23.20 0.81
CA VAL A 80 17.56 -23.57 1.05
C VAL A 80 16.59 -22.44 0.67
N TYR A 81 15.40 -22.82 0.19
CA TYR A 81 14.25 -21.94 0.07
C TYR A 81 12.94 -22.74 0.10
N PRO A 82 11.79 -22.12 0.41
CA PRO A 82 10.46 -22.76 0.31
C PRO A 82 10.10 -23.01 -1.17
N GLU A 83 9.83 -24.24 -1.54
CA GLU A 83 9.46 -24.60 -2.90
C GLU A 83 8.18 -25.42 -2.95
N TYR A 84 7.45 -25.30 -4.06
CA TYR A 84 6.14 -25.91 -4.32
C TYR A 84 6.30 -27.05 -5.32
N ASN A 85 5.76 -28.23 -4.97
CA ASN A 85 5.92 -29.43 -5.80
C ASN A 85 5.35 -29.26 -7.22
N GLY A 86 4.15 -28.67 -7.36
CA GLY A 86 3.54 -28.40 -8.67
C GLY A 86 4.35 -27.42 -9.53
N THR A 87 4.89 -26.35 -8.93
CA THR A 87 5.76 -25.39 -9.61
C THR A 87 7.05 -26.07 -10.09
N SER A 88 7.65 -26.90 -9.24
CA SER A 88 8.86 -27.65 -9.58
C SER A 88 8.62 -28.60 -10.76
N LEU A 89 7.53 -29.33 -10.77
CA LEU A 89 7.17 -30.21 -11.89
C LEU A 89 7.05 -29.42 -13.20
N THR A 90 6.30 -28.34 -13.18
CA THR A 90 6.12 -27.45 -14.35
C THR A 90 7.48 -26.93 -14.85
N PHE A 91 8.33 -26.44 -13.93
CA PHE A 91 9.65 -25.93 -14.28
C PHE A 91 10.59 -27.01 -14.84
N LEU A 92 10.44 -28.26 -14.40
CA LEU A 92 11.21 -29.41 -14.88
C LEU A 92 10.57 -30.11 -16.10
N GLY A 93 9.54 -29.49 -16.71
CA GLY A 93 8.90 -29.96 -17.94
C GLY A 93 7.92 -31.13 -17.73
N GLN A 94 7.41 -31.33 -16.51
CA GLN A 94 6.39 -32.31 -16.18
C GLN A 94 5.07 -31.62 -15.80
N ALA A 95 3.95 -32.25 -16.09
CA ALA A 95 2.65 -31.77 -15.68
C ALA A 95 2.43 -32.05 -14.19
N PRO A 96 2.05 -31.06 -13.37
CA PRO A 96 1.61 -31.31 -12.01
C PRO A 96 0.28 -32.07 -12.00
N THR A 97 -0.03 -32.76 -10.89
CA THR A 97 -1.24 -33.55 -10.71
C THR A 97 -2.02 -33.08 -9.49
N SER A 98 -3.29 -33.48 -9.41
CA SER A 98 -4.13 -33.27 -8.22
C SER A 98 -3.77 -34.22 -7.05
N ASP A 99 -2.85 -35.15 -7.23
CA ASP A 99 -2.31 -36.01 -6.19
C ASP A 99 -1.00 -35.41 -5.65
N GLY A 100 -1.05 -34.79 -4.47
CA GLY A 100 0.08 -34.14 -3.82
C GLY A 100 1.22 -35.10 -3.47
N GLU A 101 0.93 -36.33 -3.05
CA GLU A 101 1.94 -37.34 -2.70
C GLU A 101 2.68 -37.82 -3.97
N ALA A 102 1.94 -38.09 -5.03
CA ALA A 102 2.53 -38.46 -6.31
C ALA A 102 3.40 -37.32 -6.89
N SER A 103 2.92 -36.07 -6.79
CA SER A 103 3.68 -34.89 -7.22
C SER A 103 4.95 -34.71 -6.40
N THR A 104 4.89 -34.85 -5.07
CA THR A 104 6.06 -34.75 -4.18
C THR A 104 7.07 -35.87 -4.46
N ALA A 105 6.63 -37.10 -4.67
CA ALA A 105 7.50 -38.22 -5.01
C ALA A 105 8.21 -38.00 -6.36
N ALA A 106 7.49 -37.53 -7.37
CA ALA A 106 8.03 -37.23 -8.70
C ALA A 106 9.10 -36.11 -8.63
N VAL A 107 8.80 -35.02 -7.93
CA VAL A 107 9.77 -33.92 -7.70
C VAL A 107 11.01 -34.40 -6.97
N SER A 108 10.84 -35.18 -5.90
CA SER A 108 11.96 -35.73 -5.12
C SER A 108 12.88 -36.61 -5.99
N ALA A 109 12.32 -37.43 -6.88
CA ALA A 109 13.06 -38.24 -7.82
C ALA A 109 13.89 -37.38 -8.81
N LEU A 110 13.33 -36.25 -9.27
CA LEU A 110 13.99 -35.31 -10.18
C LEU A 110 15.09 -34.48 -9.47
N PHE A 111 14.91 -34.14 -8.21
CA PHE A 111 15.87 -33.33 -7.45
C PHE A 111 17.05 -34.12 -6.92
N LYS A 112 16.88 -35.39 -6.59
CA LYS A 112 17.93 -36.25 -6.04
C LYS A 112 19.24 -36.28 -6.88
N PRO A 113 19.20 -36.43 -8.22
CA PRO A 113 20.41 -36.39 -9.05
C PRO A 113 21.09 -35.01 -9.06
N LEU A 114 20.35 -33.96 -8.72
CA LEU A 114 20.85 -32.57 -8.64
C LEU A 114 21.48 -32.24 -7.28
N GLY A 115 21.51 -33.20 -6.34
CA GLY A 115 21.99 -32.99 -4.98
C GLY A 115 21.03 -32.10 -4.16
N LEU A 116 19.72 -32.13 -4.48
CA LEU A 116 18.68 -31.37 -3.79
C LEU A 116 17.69 -32.33 -3.14
N GLU A 117 17.12 -31.91 -2.02
CA GLU A 117 16.19 -32.70 -1.23
C GLU A 117 15.03 -31.84 -0.74
N LEU A 118 13.80 -32.32 -0.88
CA LEU A 118 12.65 -31.78 -0.17
C LEU A 118 12.62 -32.38 1.23
N THR A 119 12.58 -31.55 2.26
CA THR A 119 12.37 -31.99 3.64
C THR A 119 10.88 -32.05 4.01
N GLY A 120 10.51 -32.11 5.28
CA GLY A 120 9.11 -32.24 5.69
C GLY A 120 8.21 -31.12 5.17
N LYS A 121 7.08 -31.51 4.53
CA LYS A 121 6.07 -30.56 4.02
C LYS A 121 5.51 -29.72 5.17
N PHE A 122 5.29 -28.42 4.96
CA PHE A 122 4.81 -27.50 5.99
C PHE A 122 3.41 -27.84 6.51
N GLY A 123 2.52 -28.44 5.68
CA GLY A 123 1.20 -28.93 6.09
C GLY A 123 0.02 -28.28 5.38
N PHE A 124 0.26 -27.50 4.34
CA PHE A 124 -0.77 -26.89 3.52
C PHE A 124 -0.42 -26.94 2.02
N SER A 125 -1.39 -26.62 1.19
CA SER A 125 -1.24 -26.43 -0.24
C SER A 125 -1.65 -25.00 -0.61
N ASN A 126 -0.96 -24.41 -1.60
CA ASN A 126 -1.25 -23.08 -2.12
C ASN A 126 -1.79 -23.18 -3.55
N ASP A 127 -2.96 -23.79 -3.68
CA ASP A 127 -3.62 -24.02 -4.95
C ASP A 127 -4.27 -22.74 -5.49
N TYR A 128 -4.52 -22.68 -6.79
CA TYR A 128 -5.30 -21.60 -7.38
C TYR A 128 -6.72 -21.58 -6.81
N ALA A 129 -7.22 -20.39 -6.55
CA ALA A 129 -8.56 -20.14 -6.07
C ALA A 129 -9.29 -19.17 -7.00
N MET A 130 -10.32 -19.66 -7.70
CA MET A 130 -11.23 -18.76 -8.40
C MET A 130 -12.26 -18.24 -7.40
N VAL A 131 -12.29 -16.93 -7.22
CA VAL A 131 -13.08 -16.29 -6.17
C VAL A 131 -14.12 -15.31 -6.73
N MET A 132 -15.18 -15.12 -5.99
CA MET A 132 -16.21 -14.11 -6.26
C MET A 132 -16.52 -13.34 -4.96
N THR A 133 -17.11 -12.15 -5.07
CA THR A 133 -17.74 -11.58 -3.88
C THR A 133 -18.93 -12.46 -3.49
N LYS A 134 -19.15 -12.59 -2.19
CA LYS A 134 -20.24 -13.42 -1.64
C LYS A 134 -21.60 -13.05 -2.25
N GLU A 135 -21.81 -11.78 -2.45
CA GLU A 135 -23.04 -11.26 -3.04
C GLU A 135 -23.17 -11.62 -4.53
N ARG A 136 -22.09 -11.40 -5.30
CA ARG A 136 -22.15 -11.72 -6.74
C ARG A 136 -22.34 -13.20 -6.98
N ALA A 137 -21.72 -14.06 -6.17
CA ALA A 137 -21.95 -15.51 -6.21
C ALA A 137 -23.41 -15.86 -5.91
N ALA A 138 -24.00 -15.24 -4.87
CA ALA A 138 -25.40 -15.45 -4.51
C ALA A 138 -26.36 -14.94 -5.60
N ASP A 139 -26.14 -13.76 -6.16
CA ASP A 139 -26.97 -13.16 -7.23
C ASP A 139 -26.99 -14.02 -8.49
N LEU A 140 -25.86 -14.64 -8.82
CA LEU A 140 -25.74 -15.50 -10.01
C LEU A 140 -26.05 -16.98 -9.72
N GLY A 141 -26.22 -17.36 -8.45
CA GLY A 141 -26.42 -18.74 -8.03
C GLY A 141 -25.22 -19.65 -8.34
N VAL A 142 -24.00 -19.12 -8.21
CA VAL A 142 -22.74 -19.79 -8.52
C VAL A 142 -22.07 -20.25 -7.22
N THR A 143 -21.72 -21.53 -7.15
CA THR A 143 -20.97 -22.13 -6.03
C THR A 143 -19.78 -22.96 -6.51
N THR A 144 -19.82 -23.44 -7.75
CA THR A 144 -18.77 -24.25 -8.36
C THR A 144 -18.24 -23.59 -9.64
N LEU A 145 -17.05 -23.96 -10.09
CA LEU A 145 -16.52 -23.51 -11.38
C LEU A 145 -17.42 -23.92 -12.54
N GLN A 146 -18.07 -25.06 -12.45
CA GLN A 146 -18.99 -25.51 -13.48
C GLN A 146 -20.27 -24.65 -13.58
N ASP A 147 -20.69 -24.02 -12.48
CA ASP A 147 -21.85 -23.12 -12.51
C ASP A 147 -21.63 -21.88 -13.37
N LEU A 148 -20.38 -21.49 -13.61
CA LEU A 148 -20.03 -20.35 -14.48
C LEU A 148 -20.52 -20.54 -15.92
N THR A 149 -20.78 -21.78 -16.35
CA THR A 149 -21.38 -22.05 -17.68
C THR A 149 -22.81 -21.52 -17.81
N LYS A 150 -23.49 -21.25 -16.69
CA LYS A 150 -24.84 -20.69 -16.64
C LYS A 150 -24.86 -19.17 -16.76
N VAL A 151 -23.67 -18.54 -16.61
CA VAL A 151 -23.51 -17.08 -16.62
C VAL A 151 -23.08 -16.63 -18.01
N SER A 152 -23.88 -15.79 -18.66
CA SER A 152 -23.50 -15.22 -19.94
C SER A 152 -22.47 -14.11 -19.76
N GLY A 153 -21.37 -14.18 -20.50
CA GLY A 153 -20.37 -13.12 -20.54
C GLY A 153 -19.61 -12.94 -19.21
N VAL A 154 -19.21 -14.03 -18.55
CA VAL A 154 -18.37 -13.98 -17.32
C VAL A 154 -17.14 -13.11 -17.53
N ARG A 155 -16.91 -12.20 -16.60
CA ARG A 155 -15.75 -11.30 -16.62
C ARG A 155 -14.73 -11.78 -15.60
N PHE A 156 -13.55 -12.16 -16.08
CA PHE A 156 -12.45 -12.59 -15.25
C PHE A 156 -11.47 -11.43 -14.95
N ALA A 157 -10.93 -11.39 -13.75
CA ALA A 157 -9.79 -10.61 -13.34
C ALA A 157 -8.69 -11.58 -12.86
N VAL A 158 -7.57 -11.65 -13.56
CA VAL A 158 -6.51 -12.65 -13.33
C VAL A 158 -5.13 -12.04 -13.53
N ASP A 159 -4.10 -12.71 -13.04
CA ASP A 159 -2.74 -12.29 -13.31
C ASP A 159 -2.21 -12.79 -14.68
N GLU A 160 -1.08 -12.21 -15.11
CA GLU A 160 -0.43 -12.51 -16.39
C GLU A 160 0.07 -13.95 -16.44
N ASP A 161 0.55 -14.50 -15.32
CA ASP A 161 1.06 -15.89 -15.27
C ASP A 161 -0.07 -16.86 -15.52
N PHE A 162 -1.20 -16.69 -14.84
CA PHE A 162 -2.36 -17.56 -14.99
C PHE A 162 -2.90 -17.59 -16.43
N VAL A 163 -2.88 -16.46 -17.14
CA VAL A 163 -3.27 -16.40 -18.56
C VAL A 163 -2.33 -17.22 -19.44
N GLN A 164 -1.03 -17.20 -19.15
CA GLN A 164 0.01 -17.81 -20.00
C GLN A 164 0.29 -19.28 -19.70
N ARG A 165 -0.21 -19.82 -18.59
CA ARG A 165 0.08 -21.21 -18.17
C ARG A 165 -0.51 -22.23 -19.15
N PRO A 166 0.32 -23.16 -19.67
CA PRO A 166 -0.12 -24.05 -20.75
C PRO A 166 -0.97 -25.23 -20.27
N ALA A 167 -0.86 -25.65 -19.00
CA ALA A 167 -1.52 -26.83 -18.45
C ALA A 167 -2.71 -26.51 -17.53
N ASP A 168 -2.54 -25.54 -16.65
CA ASP A 168 -3.41 -25.21 -15.52
C ASP A 168 -3.84 -23.73 -15.49
N GLY A 169 -3.75 -23.03 -16.64
CA GLY A 169 -4.13 -21.64 -16.79
C GLY A 169 -5.57 -21.43 -17.25
N LEU A 170 -5.93 -20.15 -17.39
CA LEU A 170 -7.29 -19.70 -17.69
C LEU A 170 -7.91 -20.38 -18.93
N GLN A 171 -7.13 -20.52 -20.02
CA GLN A 171 -7.64 -21.13 -21.25
C GLN A 171 -7.99 -22.60 -21.07
N GLN A 172 -7.16 -23.34 -20.30
CA GLN A 172 -7.37 -24.75 -20.04
C GLN A 172 -8.54 -24.95 -19.08
N MET A 173 -8.65 -24.10 -18.05
CA MET A 173 -9.77 -24.08 -17.13
C MET A 173 -11.09 -23.85 -17.88
N ASN A 174 -11.15 -22.82 -18.71
CA ASN A 174 -12.34 -22.52 -19.50
C ASN A 174 -12.75 -23.70 -20.41
N ARG A 175 -11.79 -24.38 -21.04
CA ARG A 175 -12.04 -25.59 -21.83
C ARG A 175 -12.55 -26.74 -20.97
N ARG A 176 -11.92 -26.98 -19.82
CA ARG A 176 -12.27 -28.09 -18.92
C ARG A 176 -13.70 -27.97 -18.41
N TYR A 177 -14.09 -26.74 -18.04
CA TYR A 177 -15.42 -26.46 -17.51
C TYR A 177 -16.46 -26.12 -18.58
N GLY A 178 -16.08 -25.90 -19.83
CA GLY A 178 -17.00 -25.50 -20.91
C GLY A 178 -17.44 -24.02 -20.81
N ILE A 179 -16.66 -23.17 -20.20
CA ILE A 179 -16.95 -21.72 -20.07
C ILE A 179 -16.64 -21.04 -21.40
N THR A 180 -17.62 -20.33 -21.97
CA THR A 180 -17.51 -19.66 -23.27
C THR A 180 -17.99 -18.21 -23.19
N GLY A 181 -17.51 -17.37 -24.14
CA GLY A 181 -17.94 -15.97 -24.23
C GLY A 181 -17.51 -15.11 -23.06
N SER A 182 -16.49 -15.52 -22.30
CA SER A 182 -15.91 -14.73 -21.20
C SER A 182 -15.01 -13.60 -21.71
N SER A 183 -14.88 -12.55 -20.91
CA SER A 183 -13.86 -11.50 -21.07
C SER A 183 -12.86 -11.54 -19.90
N THR A 184 -11.66 -11.00 -20.12
CA THR A 184 -10.58 -11.08 -19.14
C THR A 184 -9.86 -9.74 -19.00
N ALA A 185 -9.75 -9.26 -17.77
CA ALA A 185 -8.81 -8.20 -17.38
C ALA A 185 -7.56 -8.88 -16.78
N THR A 186 -6.39 -8.47 -17.26
CA THR A 186 -5.11 -9.07 -16.86
C THR A 186 -4.29 -8.06 -16.07
N PHE A 187 -3.68 -8.53 -14.99
CA PHE A 187 -2.90 -7.71 -14.05
C PHE A 187 -1.50 -8.29 -13.83
N PRO A 188 -0.53 -7.47 -13.35
CA PRO A 188 0.80 -7.96 -13.03
C PRO A 188 0.78 -9.05 -11.94
N VAL A 189 1.76 -9.95 -11.98
CA VAL A 189 1.95 -10.97 -10.93
C VAL A 189 2.38 -10.29 -9.62
N GLY A 190 1.88 -10.78 -8.51
CA GLY A 190 2.26 -10.34 -7.16
C GLY A 190 1.21 -9.47 -6.46
N THR A 191 1.58 -8.88 -5.33
CA THR A 191 0.63 -8.22 -4.41
C THR A 191 -0.13 -7.07 -5.06
N GLU A 192 0.52 -6.27 -5.91
CA GLU A 192 -0.16 -5.18 -6.65
C GLU A 192 -1.22 -5.72 -7.61
N GLY A 193 -0.93 -6.83 -8.30
CA GLY A 193 -1.90 -7.48 -9.17
C GLY A 193 -3.08 -8.04 -8.39
N LYS A 194 -2.83 -8.71 -7.28
CA LYS A 194 -3.89 -9.19 -6.37
C LYS A 194 -4.80 -8.06 -5.88
N ASP A 195 -4.24 -6.92 -5.51
CA ASP A 195 -5.03 -5.74 -5.12
C ASP A 195 -5.93 -5.26 -6.25
N LYS A 196 -5.44 -5.27 -7.49
CA LYS A 196 -6.22 -4.90 -8.69
C LYS A 196 -7.31 -5.92 -9.00
N ILE A 197 -7.03 -7.22 -8.86
CA ILE A 197 -8.01 -8.30 -9.00
C ILE A 197 -9.13 -8.12 -7.97
N VAL A 198 -8.79 -7.95 -6.70
CA VAL A 198 -9.76 -7.72 -5.63
C VAL A 198 -10.55 -6.43 -5.86
N SER A 199 -9.89 -5.36 -6.28
CA SER A 199 -10.57 -4.10 -6.64
C SER A 199 -11.60 -4.32 -7.74
N ALA A 200 -11.26 -5.06 -8.79
CA ALA A 200 -12.17 -5.36 -9.89
C ALA A 200 -13.38 -6.21 -9.46
N LEU A 201 -13.21 -7.10 -8.48
CA LEU A 201 -14.32 -7.85 -7.88
C LEU A 201 -15.23 -6.94 -7.05
N LEU A 202 -14.64 -6.11 -6.19
CA LEU A 202 -15.37 -5.22 -5.28
C LEU A 202 -16.13 -4.12 -6.03
N ASP A 203 -15.58 -3.66 -7.14
CA ASP A 203 -16.20 -2.61 -7.96
C ASP A 203 -17.16 -3.15 -9.03
N GLY A 204 -17.25 -4.47 -9.15
CA GLY A 204 -18.12 -5.13 -10.10
C GLY A 204 -17.67 -5.04 -11.55
N SER A 205 -16.42 -4.63 -11.85
CA SER A 205 -15.84 -4.68 -13.20
C SER A 205 -15.46 -6.11 -13.60
N ALA A 206 -15.25 -7.01 -12.63
CA ALA A 206 -15.10 -8.44 -12.81
C ALA A 206 -16.12 -9.23 -11.98
N ASP A 207 -16.46 -10.43 -12.43
CA ASP A 207 -17.33 -11.36 -11.71
C ASP A 207 -16.52 -12.38 -10.93
N VAL A 208 -15.40 -12.83 -11.50
CA VAL A 208 -14.54 -13.89 -10.97
C VAL A 208 -13.09 -13.38 -10.96
N GLY A 209 -12.43 -13.51 -9.82
CA GLY A 209 -11.00 -13.21 -9.66
C GLY A 209 -10.19 -14.48 -9.47
N GLU A 210 -8.93 -14.44 -9.89
CA GLU A 210 -7.96 -15.49 -9.58
C GLU A 210 -7.10 -15.01 -8.40
N LEU A 211 -7.05 -15.83 -7.36
CA LEU A 211 -6.20 -15.72 -6.18
C LEU A 211 -5.60 -17.09 -5.86
N PHE A 212 -4.96 -17.18 -4.70
CA PHE A 212 -4.49 -18.43 -4.13
C PHE A 212 -5.25 -18.76 -2.84
N MET A 213 -5.42 -20.06 -2.56
CA MET A 213 -6.16 -20.54 -1.38
C MET A 213 -5.68 -19.98 -0.06
N THR A 214 -4.41 -19.58 0.02
CA THR A 214 -3.78 -19.02 1.22
C THR A 214 -3.76 -17.49 1.24
N ASP A 215 -4.34 -16.82 0.23
CA ASP A 215 -4.36 -15.36 0.18
C ASP A 215 -5.26 -14.75 1.26
N GLY A 216 -4.70 -13.84 2.06
CA GLY A 216 -5.39 -13.17 3.15
C GLY A 216 -6.57 -12.30 2.70
N GLN A 217 -6.56 -11.88 1.44
CA GLN A 217 -7.63 -11.12 0.78
C GLN A 217 -8.96 -11.88 0.77
N ILE A 218 -8.93 -13.22 0.72
CA ILE A 218 -10.15 -14.04 0.70
C ILE A 218 -10.97 -13.79 1.97
N ALA A 219 -10.36 -13.89 3.12
CA ALA A 219 -11.03 -13.66 4.40
C ALA A 219 -11.30 -12.17 4.67
N GLU A 220 -10.36 -11.28 4.33
CA GLU A 220 -10.49 -9.84 4.57
C GLU A 220 -11.64 -9.22 3.80
N TYR A 221 -11.85 -9.65 2.54
CA TYR A 221 -12.89 -9.08 1.68
C TYR A 221 -14.13 -9.96 1.54
N ASP A 222 -14.31 -10.98 2.41
CA ASP A 222 -15.47 -11.87 2.40
C ASP A 222 -15.71 -12.52 1.02
N LEU A 223 -14.61 -12.90 0.36
CA LEU A 223 -14.69 -13.58 -0.93
C LEU A 223 -15.05 -15.05 -0.72
N VAL A 224 -15.82 -15.60 -1.64
CA VAL A 224 -16.10 -17.03 -1.68
C VAL A 224 -15.24 -17.68 -2.75
N VAL A 225 -14.62 -18.80 -2.40
CA VAL A 225 -13.89 -19.65 -3.33
C VAL A 225 -14.90 -20.55 -4.03
N LEU A 226 -14.85 -20.59 -5.37
CA LEU A 226 -15.65 -21.52 -6.16
C LEU A 226 -15.06 -22.92 -6.07
N ASP A 227 -15.91 -23.91 -5.84
CA ASP A 227 -15.49 -25.31 -5.77
C ASP A 227 -14.98 -25.81 -7.13
N ASP A 228 -13.76 -26.33 -7.15
CA ASP A 228 -13.14 -27.00 -8.31
C ASP A 228 -13.66 -28.42 -8.45
N ASN A 229 -14.96 -28.55 -8.72
CA ASN A 229 -15.72 -29.82 -8.72
C ASN A 229 -15.29 -30.82 -9.80
N LEU A 230 -14.40 -30.45 -10.73
CA LEU A 230 -13.80 -31.36 -11.71
C LEU A 230 -12.30 -31.61 -11.45
N ALA A 231 -11.76 -31.17 -10.30
CA ALA A 231 -10.36 -31.28 -9.88
C ALA A 231 -9.39 -30.90 -11.02
N PHE A 232 -9.59 -29.69 -11.54
CA PHE A 232 -8.76 -29.15 -12.62
C PHE A 232 -7.41 -28.65 -12.12
N PHE A 233 -7.41 -27.94 -10.98
CA PHE A 233 -6.18 -27.38 -10.44
C PHE A 233 -5.32 -28.46 -9.79
N PRO A 234 -4.00 -28.47 -10.08
CA PRO A 234 -3.07 -29.33 -9.38
C PRO A 234 -2.86 -28.85 -7.94
N VAL A 235 -2.34 -29.75 -7.11
CA VAL A 235 -1.98 -29.47 -5.73
C VAL A 235 -0.56 -28.89 -5.66
N TYR A 236 -0.39 -27.81 -4.91
CA TYR A 236 0.89 -27.10 -4.73
C TYR A 236 1.34 -27.17 -3.26
N GLU A 237 1.66 -28.40 -2.79
CA GLU A 237 2.23 -28.57 -1.45
C GLU A 237 3.62 -27.94 -1.37
N VAL A 238 3.90 -27.28 -0.25
CA VAL A 238 5.16 -26.56 -0.04
C VAL A 238 6.04 -27.25 0.99
N ALA A 239 7.35 -27.31 0.69
CA ALA A 239 8.38 -27.87 1.56
C ALA A 239 9.69 -27.08 1.41
N PRO A 240 10.59 -27.11 2.40
CA PRO A 240 11.94 -26.62 2.20
C PRO A 240 12.68 -27.45 1.15
N LEU A 241 13.14 -26.82 0.06
CA LEU A 241 14.06 -27.42 -0.90
C LEU A 241 15.49 -27.08 -0.48
N VAL A 242 16.26 -28.09 -0.12
CA VAL A 242 17.57 -27.94 0.55
C VAL A 242 18.64 -28.66 -0.25
N ARG A 243 19.83 -28.11 -0.27
CA ARG A 243 21.02 -28.80 -0.78
C ARG A 243 21.41 -29.95 0.16
N SER A 244 21.66 -31.13 -0.41
CA SER A 244 22.04 -32.32 0.37
C SER A 244 23.37 -32.14 1.13
N ASP A 245 24.32 -31.37 0.56
CA ASP A 245 25.60 -31.07 1.22
C ASP A 245 25.43 -30.06 2.38
N ALA A 246 24.47 -29.16 2.32
CA ALA A 246 24.14 -28.30 3.46
C ALA A 246 23.55 -29.13 4.62
N LEU A 247 22.61 -30.04 4.33
CA LEU A 247 22.06 -30.97 5.33
C LEU A 247 23.14 -31.87 5.97
N ALA A 248 24.14 -32.25 5.19
CA ALA A 248 25.23 -33.08 5.70
C ALA A 248 26.28 -32.30 6.52
N SER A 249 26.49 -31.03 6.21
CA SER A 249 27.56 -30.21 6.82
C SER A 249 27.09 -29.32 7.97
N LEU A 250 25.81 -28.97 8.04
CA LEU A 250 25.22 -28.14 9.10
C LEU A 250 24.48 -29.07 10.08
N GLY A 251 25.16 -29.47 11.15
CA GLY A 251 24.57 -30.36 12.17
C GLY A 251 23.33 -29.76 12.79
N GLY A 252 22.25 -30.54 12.92
CA GLY A 252 20.97 -30.10 13.47
C GLY A 252 20.04 -29.41 12.47
N LEU A 253 20.48 -29.12 11.22
CA LEU A 253 19.64 -28.46 10.23
C LEU A 253 18.40 -29.30 9.86
N ARG A 254 18.60 -30.60 9.58
CA ARG A 254 17.49 -31.50 9.21
C ARG A 254 16.43 -31.52 10.32
N GLU A 255 16.84 -31.72 11.55
CA GLU A 255 15.94 -31.78 12.73
C GLU A 255 15.21 -30.44 12.93
N ALA A 256 15.88 -29.32 12.67
CA ALA A 256 15.25 -28.00 12.75
C ALA A 256 14.15 -27.83 11.70
N LEU A 257 14.41 -28.25 10.45
CA LEU A 257 13.43 -28.15 9.36
C LEU A 257 12.26 -29.14 9.54
N GLU A 258 12.53 -30.36 10.01
CA GLU A 258 11.49 -31.37 10.25
C GLU A 258 10.51 -30.97 11.36
N LYS A 259 10.91 -30.12 12.31
CA LYS A 259 9.99 -29.55 13.31
C LYS A 259 8.88 -28.68 12.69
N LEU A 260 9.10 -28.15 11.49
CA LEU A 260 8.09 -27.35 10.75
C LEU A 260 7.08 -28.24 10.03
N ALA A 261 7.36 -29.53 9.86
CA ALA A 261 6.50 -30.44 9.11
C ALA A 261 5.09 -30.54 9.73
N GLY A 262 4.06 -30.30 8.91
CA GLY A 262 2.66 -30.39 9.30
C GLY A 262 2.20 -29.36 10.33
N LYS A 263 2.95 -28.27 10.54
CA LYS A 263 2.62 -27.27 11.58
C LYS A 263 1.74 -26.14 11.12
N ILE A 264 1.62 -25.93 9.82
CA ILE A 264 0.90 -24.81 9.23
C ILE A 264 -0.37 -25.34 8.57
N THR A 265 -1.52 -24.82 8.98
CA THR A 265 -2.80 -25.06 8.30
C THR A 265 -3.03 -23.99 7.24
N PRO A 266 -3.93 -24.21 6.24
CA PRO A 266 -4.31 -23.16 5.28
C PRO A 266 -4.81 -21.87 5.98
N ALA A 267 -5.59 -22.00 7.05
CA ALA A 267 -6.07 -20.87 7.85
C ALA A 267 -4.94 -20.11 8.56
N ASP A 268 -3.95 -20.83 9.13
CA ASP A 268 -2.75 -20.20 9.69
C ASP A 268 -2.03 -19.37 8.59
N MET A 269 -1.89 -19.94 7.39
CA MET A 269 -1.18 -19.27 6.30
C MET A 269 -1.93 -18.04 5.78
N GLN A 270 -3.27 -18.14 5.63
CA GLN A 270 -4.11 -16.98 5.31
C GLN A 270 -3.93 -15.85 6.32
N ALA A 271 -3.94 -16.16 7.61
CA ALA A 271 -3.75 -15.16 8.67
C ALA A 271 -2.36 -14.51 8.59
N MET A 272 -1.32 -15.30 8.34
CA MET A 272 0.04 -14.80 8.20
C MET A 272 0.24 -13.96 6.93
N ASN A 273 -0.32 -14.41 5.80
CA ASN A 273 -0.28 -13.65 4.55
C ASN A 273 -1.03 -12.31 4.71
N LYS A 274 -2.20 -12.32 5.38
CA LYS A 274 -2.92 -11.09 5.71
C LYS A 274 -2.04 -10.12 6.52
N ALA A 275 -1.38 -10.62 7.56
CA ALA A 275 -0.53 -9.79 8.41
C ALA A 275 0.60 -9.11 7.62
N VAL A 276 1.19 -9.80 6.62
CA VAL A 276 2.25 -9.22 5.78
C VAL A 276 1.68 -8.33 4.67
N ASP A 277 0.69 -8.81 3.90
CA ASP A 277 0.20 -8.14 2.70
C ASP A 277 -0.74 -6.97 3.00
N LEU A 278 -1.56 -7.08 4.04
CA LEU A 278 -2.61 -6.10 4.35
C LEU A 278 -2.30 -5.28 5.60
N ASP A 279 -1.76 -5.92 6.65
CA ASP A 279 -1.45 -5.24 7.91
C ASP A 279 0.01 -4.74 7.96
N ALA A 280 0.78 -4.94 6.88
CA ALA A 280 2.15 -4.49 6.65
C ALA A 280 3.16 -4.89 7.76
N GLN A 281 2.94 -6.03 8.41
CA GLN A 281 3.91 -6.61 9.33
C GLN A 281 5.09 -7.23 8.55
N SER A 282 6.27 -7.28 9.16
CA SER A 282 7.42 -7.93 8.54
C SER A 282 7.24 -9.45 8.51
N ALA A 283 7.71 -10.10 7.44
CA ALA A 283 7.69 -11.56 7.36
C ALA A 283 8.44 -12.21 8.53
N ALA A 284 9.52 -11.59 8.99
CA ALA A 284 10.31 -12.06 10.13
C ALA A 284 9.51 -12.03 11.44
N SER A 285 8.78 -10.94 11.71
CA SER A 285 7.95 -10.81 12.92
C SER A 285 6.77 -11.78 12.91
N VAL A 286 6.12 -11.92 11.75
CA VAL A 286 5.00 -12.86 11.58
C VAL A 286 5.46 -14.31 11.77
N ALA A 287 6.62 -14.69 11.18
CA ALA A 287 7.22 -15.99 11.36
C ALA A 287 7.56 -16.27 12.84
N ALA A 288 8.21 -15.31 13.52
CA ALA A 288 8.56 -15.41 14.93
C ALA A 288 7.34 -15.60 15.84
N THR A 289 6.31 -14.80 15.60
CA THR A 289 5.04 -14.89 16.36
C THR A 289 4.41 -16.25 16.18
N PHE A 290 4.31 -16.74 14.94
CA PHE A 290 3.74 -18.06 14.65
C PHE A 290 4.54 -19.19 15.31
N LEU A 291 5.88 -19.18 15.16
CA LEU A 291 6.75 -20.19 15.74
C LEU A 291 6.67 -20.22 17.26
N SER A 292 6.58 -19.05 17.90
CA SER A 292 6.38 -18.93 19.35
C SER A 292 5.02 -19.49 19.80
N VAL A 293 3.93 -19.12 19.12
CA VAL A 293 2.58 -19.63 19.39
C VAL A 293 2.50 -21.15 19.23
N LYS A 294 3.21 -21.72 18.27
CA LYS A 294 3.29 -23.19 18.09
C LYS A 294 4.30 -23.86 19.02
N GLY A 295 4.97 -23.11 19.91
CA GLY A 295 5.96 -23.64 20.85
C GLY A 295 7.24 -24.16 20.20
N LEU A 296 7.55 -23.72 18.98
CA LEU A 296 8.75 -24.09 18.22
C LEU A 296 9.94 -23.20 18.55
N LEU A 297 9.67 -21.98 19.02
CA LEU A 297 10.66 -21.06 19.56
C LEU A 297 10.26 -20.64 20.97
N PRO A 298 11.22 -20.28 21.84
CA PRO A 298 10.93 -19.67 23.13
C PRO A 298 10.09 -18.39 22.97
N GLU A 299 9.25 -18.09 23.97
CA GLU A 299 8.48 -16.84 23.99
C GLU A 299 9.42 -15.63 23.93
N GLY A 300 9.22 -14.75 22.95
CA GLY A 300 10.10 -13.61 22.69
C GLY A 300 11.34 -13.91 21.85
N ALA A 301 11.64 -15.17 21.53
CA ALA A 301 12.68 -15.51 20.55
C ALA A 301 12.20 -15.06 19.15
N GLY A 302 12.96 -14.24 18.48
CA GLY A 302 12.57 -13.69 17.17
C GLY A 302 11.90 -12.31 17.24
N SER A 303 11.46 -11.86 18.41
CA SER A 303 11.18 -10.45 18.67
C SER A 303 12.47 -9.63 18.85
N GLY A 304 13.54 -10.02 18.19
CA GLY A 304 14.75 -9.21 18.04
C GLY A 304 14.34 -7.91 17.41
N GLY A 305 13.75 -7.06 18.24
CA GLY A 305 13.35 -5.68 18.13
C GLY A 305 13.30 -5.11 16.72
N ALA A 306 12.46 -5.63 15.82
CA ALA A 306 12.07 -4.82 14.68
C ALA A 306 11.54 -3.50 15.25
N ALA A 307 12.21 -2.40 14.93
CA ALA A 307 11.76 -1.10 15.40
C ALA A 307 10.33 -0.90 14.92
N LYS A 308 9.40 -0.54 15.83
CA LYS A 308 8.03 -0.23 15.44
C LYS A 308 7.96 1.19 14.92
N ILE A 309 7.39 1.37 13.76
CA ILE A 309 7.11 2.69 13.19
C ILE A 309 5.62 2.95 13.37
N ALA A 310 5.30 3.89 14.25
CA ALA A 310 3.93 4.29 14.48
C ALA A 310 3.39 5.05 13.27
N VAL A 311 2.28 4.55 12.74
CA VAL A 311 1.52 5.14 11.62
C VAL A 311 0.13 5.48 12.14
N VAL A 312 -0.34 6.69 11.86
CA VAL A 312 -1.69 7.11 12.22
C VAL A 312 -2.53 7.36 10.96
N ALA A 313 -3.78 6.95 10.96
CA ALA A 313 -4.71 7.20 9.87
C ALA A 313 -6.02 7.85 10.34
N ASP A 314 -6.66 8.63 9.45
CA ASP A 314 -8.03 9.10 9.62
C ASP A 314 -8.97 7.88 9.72
N PRO A 315 -9.91 7.84 10.68
CA PRO A 315 -10.82 6.71 10.87
C PRO A 315 -11.61 6.27 9.63
N GLY A 316 -11.86 7.18 8.68
CA GLY A 316 -12.56 6.88 7.43
C GLY A 316 -11.72 6.13 6.38
N VAL A 317 -10.41 5.92 6.64
CA VAL A 317 -9.47 5.37 5.63
C VAL A 317 -8.87 4.03 6.06
N ALA A 318 -9.13 3.59 7.28
CA ALA A 318 -8.31 2.62 7.99
C ALA A 318 -8.36 1.16 7.50
N ARG A 319 -9.15 0.78 6.52
CA ARG A 319 -9.28 -0.62 6.08
C ARG A 319 -9.61 -0.78 4.60
N ASP A 320 -9.02 0.00 3.73
CA ASP A 320 -9.18 -0.18 2.30
C ASP A 320 -7.86 -0.62 1.63
N ILE A 321 -7.96 -0.99 0.37
CA ILE A 321 -6.83 -1.38 -0.47
C ILE A 321 -5.80 -0.24 -0.59
N THR A 322 -6.26 1.01 -0.59
CA THR A 322 -5.42 2.20 -0.67
C THR A 322 -4.54 2.32 0.56
N THR A 323 -5.10 2.09 1.75
CA THR A 323 -4.35 2.08 3.02
C THR A 323 -3.36 0.92 3.06
N ALA A 324 -3.75 -0.28 2.67
CA ALA A 324 -2.85 -1.43 2.62
C ALA A 324 -1.66 -1.16 1.67
N ARG A 325 -1.92 -0.57 0.50
CA ARG A 325 -0.88 -0.13 -0.45
C ARG A 325 0.04 0.93 0.17
N ALA A 326 -0.53 1.92 0.86
CA ALA A 326 0.24 2.96 1.55
C ALA A 326 1.16 2.37 2.63
N LEU A 327 0.64 1.46 3.46
CA LEU A 327 1.42 0.79 4.51
C LEU A 327 2.57 -0.02 3.95
N ARG A 328 2.35 -0.78 2.87
CA ARG A 328 3.42 -1.51 2.18
C ARG A 328 4.51 -0.57 1.67
N ALA A 329 4.11 0.54 1.07
CA ALA A 329 5.05 1.55 0.59
C ALA A 329 5.82 2.20 1.76
N ILE A 330 5.16 2.55 2.87
CA ILE A 330 5.83 3.06 4.07
C ILE A 330 6.89 2.06 4.54
N ARG A 331 6.59 0.76 4.54
CA ARG A 331 7.56 -0.28 4.93
C ARG A 331 8.82 -0.30 4.06
N THR A 332 8.74 0.04 2.77
CA THR A 332 9.96 0.11 1.93
C THR A 332 10.94 1.19 2.39
N GLY A 333 10.43 2.31 2.89
CA GLY A 333 11.25 3.37 3.48
C GLY A 333 11.80 3.05 4.87
N TYR A 334 11.27 1.99 5.52
CA TYR A 334 11.64 1.53 6.85
C TYR A 334 11.92 0.02 6.86
N ALA A 335 12.82 -0.42 5.99
CA ALA A 335 13.16 -1.84 5.85
C ALA A 335 13.57 -2.46 7.21
N GLY A 336 13.01 -3.62 7.52
CA GLY A 336 13.27 -4.33 8.79
C GLY A 336 12.48 -3.82 9.98
N SER A 337 11.55 -2.85 9.80
CA SER A 337 10.65 -2.36 10.86
C SER A 337 9.23 -2.91 10.68
N ASP A 338 8.52 -3.07 11.78
CA ASP A 338 7.08 -3.31 11.77
C ASP A 338 6.31 -2.00 11.80
N LEU A 339 5.13 -1.97 11.19
CA LEU A 339 4.26 -0.81 11.27
C LEU A 339 3.18 -1.04 12.33
N ASP A 340 2.94 -0.03 13.16
CA ASP A 340 1.88 0.00 14.16
C ASP A 340 0.84 1.04 13.73
N LEU A 341 -0.25 0.57 13.10
CA LEU A 341 -1.30 1.43 12.58
C LEU A 341 -2.35 1.71 13.66
N THR A 342 -2.53 2.98 13.95
CA THR A 342 -3.59 3.48 14.83
C THR A 342 -4.54 4.41 14.08
N ASN A 343 -5.79 4.50 14.53
CA ASN A 343 -6.77 5.42 13.98
C ASN A 343 -7.03 6.55 14.95
N ASN A 344 -6.93 7.79 14.45
CA ASN A 344 -7.20 8.99 15.24
C ASN A 344 -7.96 10.01 14.39
N ALA A 345 -8.91 10.71 15.00
CA ALA A 345 -9.66 11.79 14.35
C ALA A 345 -8.80 13.05 14.06
N SER A 346 -7.66 13.18 14.74
CA SER A 346 -6.70 14.28 14.56
C SER A 346 -5.29 13.74 14.26
N PRO A 347 -5.06 13.11 13.10
CA PRO A 347 -3.80 12.44 12.80
C PRO A 347 -2.60 13.39 12.76
N LEU A 348 -2.78 14.64 12.33
CA LEU A 348 -1.69 15.62 12.28
C LEU A 348 -1.27 16.11 13.68
N GLU A 349 -2.22 16.17 14.63
CA GLU A 349 -1.89 16.46 16.04
C GLU A 349 -1.10 15.30 16.65
N THR A 350 -1.44 14.06 16.31
CA THR A 350 -0.69 12.85 16.72
C THR A 350 0.75 12.88 16.18
N LEU A 351 0.95 13.32 14.93
CA LEU A 351 2.29 13.56 14.36
C LEU A 351 3.04 14.64 15.14
N ALA A 352 2.38 15.77 15.42
CA ALA A 352 3.00 16.90 16.13
C ALA A 352 3.37 16.55 17.56
N ALA A 353 2.57 15.69 18.23
CA ALA A 353 2.87 15.18 19.56
C ALA A 353 4.03 14.17 19.57
N GLY A 354 4.50 13.72 18.40
CA GLY A 354 5.53 12.71 18.28
C GLY A 354 5.06 11.29 18.55
N GLU A 355 3.75 11.07 18.60
CA GLU A 355 3.14 9.76 18.85
C GLU A 355 3.07 8.90 17.58
N ALA A 356 3.25 9.50 16.40
CA ALA A 356 3.35 8.80 15.12
C ALA A 356 4.47 9.38 14.25
N ARG A 357 5.02 8.57 13.35
CA ARG A 357 6.07 8.93 12.40
C ARG A 357 5.52 9.31 11.03
N VAL A 358 4.45 8.66 10.62
CA VAL A 358 3.78 8.87 9.35
C VAL A 358 2.27 8.95 9.60
N ALA A 359 1.60 9.88 8.92
CA ALA A 359 0.14 9.92 8.88
C ALA A 359 -0.40 9.66 7.48
N ILE A 360 -1.52 8.92 7.41
CA ILE A 360 -2.33 8.73 6.20
C ILE A 360 -3.56 9.61 6.37
N VAL A 361 -3.60 10.75 5.70
CA VAL A 361 -4.62 11.79 5.94
C VAL A 361 -5.17 12.37 4.66
N GLY A 362 -6.40 12.88 4.71
CA GLY A 362 -6.91 13.71 3.64
C GLY A 362 -6.27 15.10 3.66
N ALA A 363 -6.18 15.74 2.49
CA ALA A 363 -5.66 17.10 2.35
C ALA A 363 -6.41 18.11 3.25
N GLU A 364 -7.69 17.87 3.51
CA GLU A 364 -8.52 18.67 4.43
C GLU A 364 -7.99 18.71 5.86
N SER A 365 -7.27 17.69 6.30
CA SER A 365 -6.70 17.65 7.66
C SER A 365 -5.64 18.73 7.90
N PHE A 366 -5.04 19.28 6.83
CA PHE A 366 -4.12 20.42 6.92
C PHE A 366 -4.84 21.76 7.15
N TYR A 367 -6.18 21.76 7.14
CA TYR A 367 -7.00 22.95 7.38
C TYR A 367 -7.86 22.71 8.61
N SER A 368 -7.43 23.20 9.76
CA SER A 368 -8.28 23.11 10.95
C SER A 368 -9.48 24.05 10.87
N SER A 369 -10.44 23.83 11.74
CA SER A 369 -11.76 24.50 11.83
C SER A 369 -11.73 26.01 12.11
N GLY A 370 -10.69 26.74 11.75
CA GLY A 370 -10.54 28.18 11.95
C GLY A 370 -10.35 28.95 10.65
N ASP A 371 -10.61 30.24 10.66
CA ASP A 371 -10.44 31.15 9.52
C ASP A 371 -8.94 31.40 9.16
N ASP A 372 -8.01 30.71 9.78
CA ASP A 372 -6.57 31.04 9.79
C ASP A 372 -5.74 30.31 8.72
N GLY A 373 -6.39 29.71 7.72
CA GLY A 373 -5.66 29.03 6.64
C GLY A 373 -5.10 27.66 7.06
N PRO A 374 -4.20 27.08 6.27
CA PRO A 374 -3.68 25.75 6.56
C PRO A 374 -3.05 25.69 7.94
N VAL A 375 -3.39 24.66 8.70
CA VAL A 375 -2.75 24.31 10.00
C VAL A 375 -1.25 24.06 9.85
N ALA A 376 -0.78 24.21 8.67
CA ALA A 376 0.59 24.24 8.23
C ALA A 376 1.47 25.31 8.92
N LYS A 377 1.16 25.69 10.11
CA LYS A 377 2.10 26.42 10.99
C LYS A 377 3.26 25.51 11.40
N GLY A 378 3.80 24.74 10.44
CA GLY A 378 4.96 23.91 10.66
C GLY A 378 4.69 22.61 11.45
N ILE A 379 3.46 22.10 11.46
CA ILE A 379 3.12 20.85 12.18
C ILE A 379 3.49 19.60 11.36
N ALA A 380 3.12 19.57 10.09
CA ALA A 380 3.31 18.43 9.21
C ALA A 380 3.52 18.84 7.75
N GLU A 381 4.19 17.99 7.01
CA GLU A 381 4.50 18.15 5.58
C GLU A 381 4.06 16.90 4.83
N ALA A 382 3.30 17.05 3.74
CA ALA A 382 2.92 15.94 2.87
C ALA A 382 4.08 15.54 1.96
N PHE A 383 4.24 14.23 1.70
CA PHE A 383 5.33 13.76 0.84
C PHE A 383 4.90 12.78 -0.27
N ALA A 384 3.68 12.23 -0.24
CA ALA A 384 3.17 11.40 -1.32
C ALA A 384 1.64 11.47 -1.39
N VAL A 385 1.09 11.38 -2.59
CA VAL A 385 -0.34 11.14 -2.82
C VAL A 385 -0.56 9.64 -2.96
N VAL A 386 -1.49 9.09 -2.17
CA VAL A 386 -1.82 7.66 -2.21
C VAL A 386 -3.17 7.37 -2.85
N GLY A 387 -4.01 8.38 -2.99
CA GLY A 387 -5.33 8.27 -3.60
C GLY A 387 -6.19 9.52 -3.40
N TYR A 388 -7.50 9.33 -3.52
CA TYR A 388 -8.50 10.40 -3.37
C TYR A 388 -9.65 9.92 -2.51
N LYS A 389 -10.23 10.84 -1.73
CA LYS A 389 -11.49 10.65 -1.02
C LYS A 389 -12.56 11.52 -1.66
N SER A 390 -13.74 10.96 -1.88
CA SER A 390 -14.91 11.71 -2.38
C SER A 390 -15.93 11.92 -1.26
N ALA A 391 -16.64 13.03 -1.32
CA ALA A 391 -17.74 13.29 -0.40
C ALA A 391 -18.95 12.42 -0.78
N HIS A 392 -19.50 11.72 0.20
CA HIS A 392 -20.72 10.93 0.09
C HIS A 392 -21.75 11.54 1.03
N LEU A 393 -22.74 12.21 0.48
CA LEU A 393 -23.95 12.60 1.22
C LEU A 393 -25.02 11.54 0.97
N ILE A 394 -25.34 10.77 2.00
CA ILE A 394 -26.28 9.67 1.95
C ILE A 394 -27.57 10.10 2.64
N GLY A 395 -28.69 9.94 1.97
CA GLY A 395 -30.03 10.19 2.51
C GLY A 395 -30.94 8.97 2.35
N LEU A 396 -32.15 9.04 2.91
CA LEU A 396 -33.19 8.04 2.67
C LEU A 396 -33.74 8.20 1.26
N ALA A 397 -34.13 7.11 0.62
CA ALA A 397 -34.67 7.10 -0.75
C ALA A 397 -35.92 8.01 -0.89
N ASN A 398 -36.76 8.07 0.15
CA ASN A 398 -37.94 8.90 0.25
C ASN A 398 -37.70 10.22 1.02
N GLY A 399 -36.45 10.51 1.40
CA GLY A 399 -36.08 11.73 2.12
C GLY A 399 -35.72 12.89 1.17
N ALA A 400 -35.00 13.88 1.71
CA ALA A 400 -34.56 15.06 0.97
C ALA A 400 -33.75 14.70 -0.29
N ASP A 401 -33.97 15.45 -1.38
CA ASP A 401 -33.23 15.29 -2.65
C ASP A 401 -32.01 16.22 -2.77
N SER A 402 -31.86 17.13 -1.82
CA SER A 402 -30.72 18.05 -1.73
C SER A 402 -30.37 18.35 -0.29
N ILE A 403 -29.17 18.85 -0.07
CA ILE A 403 -28.71 19.27 1.26
C ILE A 403 -29.60 20.40 1.84
N GLY A 404 -30.14 21.24 0.98
CA GLY A 404 -31.05 22.34 1.38
C GLY A 404 -32.36 21.89 2.02
N GLY A 405 -32.77 20.64 1.80
CA GLY A 405 -33.95 20.02 2.41
C GLY A 405 -33.66 19.29 3.73
N MET A 406 -32.45 19.34 4.24
CA MET A 406 -32.04 18.70 5.49
C MET A 406 -31.94 19.70 6.62
N SER A 407 -32.23 19.25 7.82
CA SER A 407 -32.09 20.03 9.07
C SER A 407 -30.97 19.46 9.97
N LYS A 408 -30.68 18.17 9.82
CA LYS A 408 -29.72 17.47 10.69
C LYS A 408 -28.91 16.44 9.94
N ILE A 409 -27.60 16.63 9.92
CA ILE A 409 -26.66 15.74 9.20
C ILE A 409 -25.65 15.16 10.20
N ALA A 410 -25.53 13.83 10.22
CA ALA A 410 -24.50 13.14 10.98
C ALA A 410 -23.22 12.99 10.14
N THR A 411 -22.09 13.03 10.81
CA THR A 411 -20.77 12.84 10.20
C THR A 411 -19.83 12.15 11.18
N GLY A 412 -18.58 11.91 10.76
CA GLY A 412 -17.53 11.34 11.60
C GLY A 412 -17.21 12.18 12.85
N PRO A 413 -16.24 11.71 13.65
CA PRO A 413 -15.80 12.42 14.86
C PRO A 413 -15.39 13.87 14.57
N LYS A 414 -15.53 14.73 15.57
CA LYS A 414 -15.02 16.09 15.49
C LYS A 414 -13.51 16.06 15.18
N GLY A 415 -13.08 16.85 14.20
CA GLY A 415 -11.69 16.88 13.73
C GLY A 415 -11.39 15.89 12.60
N SER A 416 -12.27 14.91 12.31
CA SER A 416 -12.10 14.03 11.14
C SER A 416 -12.28 14.80 9.83
N GLY A 417 -11.68 14.28 8.75
CA GLY A 417 -11.82 14.87 7.43
C GLY A 417 -13.27 15.07 6.99
N SER A 418 -14.16 14.13 7.33
CA SER A 418 -15.59 14.26 7.04
C SER A 418 -16.23 15.45 7.75
N ALA A 419 -15.90 15.65 9.04
CA ALA A 419 -16.45 16.77 9.81
C ALA A 419 -15.90 18.13 9.32
N ILE A 420 -14.62 18.17 8.98
CA ILE A 420 -13.96 19.38 8.45
C ILE A 420 -14.59 19.80 7.14
N VAL A 421 -14.67 18.89 6.15
CA VAL A 421 -15.21 19.19 4.82
C VAL A 421 -16.69 19.58 4.90
N LEU A 422 -17.52 18.84 5.66
CA LEU A 422 -18.92 19.18 5.81
C LEU A 422 -19.10 20.61 6.38
N GLY A 423 -18.38 20.94 7.45
CA GLY A 423 -18.45 22.27 8.07
C GLY A 423 -18.06 23.39 7.11
N MET A 424 -16.99 23.21 6.33
CA MET A 424 -16.54 24.16 5.31
C MET A 424 -17.58 24.35 4.21
N LEU A 425 -18.14 23.26 3.73
CA LEU A 425 -19.10 23.29 2.63
C LEU A 425 -20.43 23.91 3.07
N LEU A 426 -20.97 23.58 4.24
CA LEU A 426 -22.18 24.20 4.77
C LEU A 426 -22.00 25.72 4.97
N LYS A 427 -20.86 26.14 5.52
CA LYS A 427 -20.54 27.57 5.65
C LYS A 427 -20.46 28.25 4.28
N SER A 428 -19.89 27.61 3.26
CA SER A 428 -19.72 28.18 1.93
C SER A 428 -21.04 28.40 1.18
N ILE A 429 -22.03 27.52 1.37
CA ILE A 429 -23.37 27.63 0.76
C ILE A 429 -24.39 28.38 1.62
N GLY A 430 -23.95 28.94 2.76
CA GLY A 430 -24.85 29.70 3.64
C GLY A 430 -25.85 28.85 4.39
N LYS A 431 -25.57 27.57 4.63
CA LYS A 431 -26.42 26.61 5.36
C LYS A 431 -25.88 26.28 6.75
N ALA A 432 -25.40 27.29 7.47
CA ALA A 432 -24.87 27.13 8.82
C ALA A 432 -25.96 26.81 9.88
N ASP A 433 -27.20 26.87 9.50
CA ASP A 433 -28.38 26.51 10.30
C ASP A 433 -28.64 24.99 10.37
N ILE A 434 -28.01 24.19 9.49
CA ILE A 434 -28.08 22.74 9.53
C ILE A 434 -27.32 22.22 10.75
N GLU A 435 -27.97 21.44 11.61
CA GLU A 435 -27.34 20.80 12.76
C GLU A 435 -26.34 19.71 12.30
N VAL A 436 -25.05 19.88 12.61
CA VAL A 436 -24.02 18.87 12.36
C VAL A 436 -23.77 18.04 13.62
N VAL A 437 -24.02 16.74 13.53
CA VAL A 437 -23.80 15.78 14.62
C VAL A 437 -22.52 15.01 14.37
N ASN A 438 -21.48 15.34 15.14
CA ASN A 438 -20.23 14.58 15.12
C ASN A 438 -20.38 13.31 15.98
N SER A 439 -20.07 12.15 15.42
CA SER A 439 -20.22 10.86 16.10
C SER A 439 -18.99 9.98 15.97
N GLN A 440 -18.72 9.20 17.03
CA GLN A 440 -17.71 8.12 17.02
C GLN A 440 -18.27 6.79 16.47
N ASP A 441 -19.56 6.76 16.14
CA ASP A 441 -20.18 5.56 15.61
C ASP A 441 -19.69 5.23 14.21
N SER A 442 -19.64 3.92 13.91
CA SER A 442 -19.31 3.46 12.57
C SER A 442 -20.34 3.94 11.53
N PRO A 443 -19.96 4.09 10.25
CA PRO A 443 -20.86 4.46 9.17
C PRO A 443 -22.16 3.64 9.16
N ARG A 444 -22.06 2.33 9.41
CA ARG A 444 -23.24 1.45 9.51
C ARG A 444 -24.20 1.85 10.62
N LYS A 445 -23.70 2.22 11.79
CA LYS A 445 -24.55 2.68 12.90
C LYS A 445 -25.20 4.02 12.60
N LEU A 446 -24.47 4.95 11.96
CA LEU A 446 -25.01 6.25 11.55
C LEU A 446 -26.17 6.08 10.56
N LEU A 447 -26.02 5.24 9.55
CA LEU A 447 -27.07 4.99 8.55
C LEU A 447 -28.26 4.26 9.17
N LEU A 448 -28.04 3.32 10.10
CA LEU A 448 -29.12 2.70 10.85
C LEU A 448 -29.88 3.70 11.74
N ALA A 449 -29.20 4.67 12.34
CA ALA A 449 -29.84 5.73 13.11
C ALA A 449 -30.65 6.68 12.19
N MET A 450 -30.13 6.98 11.00
CA MET A 450 -30.85 7.75 9.97
C MET A 450 -32.10 7.02 9.51
N SER A 451 -32.08 5.71 9.29
CA SER A 451 -33.29 4.93 8.93
C SER A 451 -34.38 4.95 10.01
N LYS A 452 -34.01 5.27 11.28
CA LYS A 452 -34.94 5.48 12.41
C LYS A 452 -35.37 6.93 12.59
N GLY A 453 -35.00 7.84 11.67
CA GLY A 453 -35.34 9.24 11.70
C GLY A 453 -34.51 10.10 12.67
N THR A 454 -33.36 9.64 13.11
CA THR A 454 -32.48 10.42 14.00
C THR A 454 -31.74 11.53 13.24
N TYR A 455 -31.47 11.34 11.96
CA TYR A 455 -30.78 12.26 11.04
C TYR A 455 -31.49 12.30 9.70
N ASP A 456 -31.38 13.40 8.98
CA ASP A 456 -31.85 13.54 7.59
C ASP A 456 -30.84 13.05 6.58
N GLY A 457 -29.54 13.08 6.94
CA GLY A 457 -28.46 12.63 6.12
C GLY A 457 -27.23 12.20 6.90
N VAL A 458 -26.35 11.45 6.24
CA VAL A 458 -25.01 11.08 6.73
C VAL A 458 -24.00 11.53 5.71
N PHE A 459 -22.99 12.30 6.15
CA PHE A 459 -21.91 12.80 5.30
C PHE A 459 -20.59 12.13 5.65
N LEU A 460 -19.94 11.55 4.64
CA LEU A 460 -18.66 10.84 4.79
C LEU A 460 -17.68 11.24 3.68
N MET A 461 -16.41 11.47 4.04
CA MET A 461 -15.30 11.51 3.10
C MET A 461 -14.66 10.11 3.04
N ALA A 462 -14.80 9.45 1.90
CA ALA A 462 -14.32 8.08 1.72
C ALA A 462 -13.77 7.87 0.30
N PRO A 463 -12.87 6.92 0.08
CA PRO A 463 -12.54 6.48 -1.28
C PRO A 463 -13.81 6.04 -2.02
N SER A 464 -13.84 6.26 -3.33
CA SER A 464 -14.92 5.72 -4.16
C SER A 464 -14.95 4.20 -4.03
N LYS A 465 -16.17 3.62 -3.91
CA LYS A 465 -16.38 2.17 -3.71
C LYS A 465 -15.98 1.66 -2.31
N GLU A 466 -15.92 2.57 -1.32
CA GLU A 466 -15.69 2.14 0.06
C GLU A 466 -16.72 1.05 0.45
N ARG A 467 -16.20 -0.05 1.01
CA ARG A 467 -16.93 -1.31 1.22
C ARG A 467 -18.20 -1.13 2.07
N THR A 468 -18.11 -0.37 3.15
CA THR A 468 -19.26 -0.16 4.04
C THR A 468 -20.37 0.60 3.33
N ILE A 469 -20.01 1.66 2.58
CA ILE A 469 -20.96 2.42 1.77
C ILE A 469 -21.55 1.52 0.68
N ALA A 470 -20.72 0.76 -0.03
CA ALA A 470 -21.17 -0.15 -1.09
C ALA A 470 -22.15 -1.22 -0.57
N THR A 471 -21.88 -1.79 0.61
CA THR A 471 -22.76 -2.77 1.25
C THR A 471 -24.09 -2.17 1.64
N LEU A 472 -24.09 -0.97 2.19
CA LEU A 472 -25.30 -0.29 2.66
C LEU A 472 -26.15 0.25 1.49
N MET A 473 -25.49 0.70 0.41
CA MET A 473 -26.17 1.16 -0.80
C MET A 473 -26.82 0.06 -1.65
N ARG A 474 -26.68 -1.22 -1.25
CA ARG A 474 -27.49 -2.33 -1.82
C ARG A 474 -28.95 -2.25 -1.39
N ASP A 475 -29.16 -1.68 -0.24
CA ASP A 475 -30.50 -1.51 0.27
C ASP A 475 -31.13 -0.28 -0.41
N SER A 476 -32.23 -0.49 -1.12
CA SER A 476 -32.99 0.57 -1.82
C SER A 476 -33.56 1.65 -0.88
N PHE A 477 -33.37 1.50 0.43
CA PHE A 477 -33.72 2.53 1.43
C PHE A 477 -32.80 3.75 1.40
N TYR A 478 -31.62 3.65 0.81
CA TYR A 478 -30.62 4.72 0.78
C TYR A 478 -30.40 5.23 -0.64
N LYS A 479 -30.08 6.52 -0.75
CA LYS A 479 -29.64 7.16 -1.99
C LYS A 479 -28.44 8.06 -1.73
N LEU A 480 -27.57 8.22 -2.72
CA LEU A 480 -26.59 9.30 -2.75
C LEU A 480 -27.27 10.60 -3.21
N ILE A 481 -26.91 11.69 -2.56
CA ILE A 481 -27.42 13.02 -2.88
C ILE A 481 -26.36 13.78 -3.65
N ASP A 482 -26.79 14.37 -4.76
CA ASP A 482 -25.94 15.18 -5.63
C ASP A 482 -25.51 16.47 -4.91
N LEU A 483 -24.22 16.80 -5.00
CA LEU A 483 -23.62 17.98 -4.40
C LEU A 483 -23.35 19.08 -5.45
N ASN A 484 -24.17 19.15 -6.47
CA ASN A 484 -23.99 20.04 -7.61
C ASN A 484 -23.90 21.53 -7.20
N GLU A 485 -24.61 21.93 -6.17
CA GLU A 485 -24.55 23.29 -5.60
C GLU A 485 -23.11 23.68 -5.22
N TRP A 486 -22.32 22.71 -4.72
CA TRP A 486 -20.94 22.95 -4.32
C TRP A 486 -19.97 22.87 -5.51
N ALA A 487 -20.13 21.87 -6.37
CA ALA A 487 -19.25 21.64 -7.49
C ALA A 487 -19.37 22.72 -8.58
N ALA A 488 -20.60 23.16 -8.86
CA ALA A 488 -20.90 24.11 -9.93
C ALA A 488 -20.82 25.59 -9.51
N GLY A 489 -20.99 25.88 -8.23
CA GLY A 489 -21.18 27.25 -7.71
C GLY A 489 -19.90 28.06 -7.48
N GLY A 490 -18.72 27.57 -7.86
CA GLY A 490 -17.44 28.25 -7.54
C GLY A 490 -17.07 28.22 -6.06
N HIS A 491 -17.84 27.51 -5.23
CA HIS A 491 -17.59 27.38 -3.79
C HIS A 491 -16.28 26.62 -3.52
N THR A 492 -15.95 25.67 -4.36
CA THR A 492 -14.67 24.92 -4.30
C THR A 492 -13.46 25.81 -4.57
N ALA A 493 -13.61 26.92 -5.29
CA ALA A 493 -12.52 27.88 -5.54
C ALA A 493 -11.98 28.54 -4.26
N ARG A 494 -12.75 28.52 -3.17
CA ARG A 494 -12.31 29.02 -1.85
C ARG A 494 -11.41 28.04 -1.12
N PHE A 495 -11.43 26.77 -1.52
CA PHE A 495 -10.72 25.67 -0.88
C PHE A 495 -9.91 24.95 -1.94
N SER A 496 -8.67 25.40 -2.16
CA SER A 496 -7.80 24.90 -3.23
C SER A 496 -7.53 23.40 -3.17
N PHE A 497 -7.67 22.78 -2.01
CA PHE A 497 -7.53 21.33 -1.80
C PHE A 497 -8.81 20.52 -2.09
N ILE A 498 -9.96 21.19 -2.32
CA ILE A 498 -11.22 20.54 -2.70
C ILE A 498 -11.42 20.68 -4.20
N ARG A 499 -11.65 19.58 -4.88
CA ARG A 499 -11.85 19.53 -6.33
C ARG A 499 -13.23 19.01 -6.67
N PRO A 500 -13.89 19.55 -7.71
CA PRO A 500 -15.08 18.93 -8.27
C PRO A 500 -14.77 17.49 -8.69
N ALA A 501 -15.69 16.58 -8.39
CA ALA A 501 -15.56 15.16 -8.72
C ALA A 501 -16.91 14.58 -9.12
N THR A 502 -16.88 13.41 -9.72
CA THR A 502 -18.07 12.64 -10.07
C THR A 502 -17.90 11.21 -9.59
N ILE A 503 -18.89 10.70 -8.86
CA ILE A 503 -19.02 9.28 -8.59
C ILE A 503 -19.74 8.70 -9.82
N PRO A 504 -19.08 7.86 -10.65
CA PRO A 504 -19.68 7.33 -11.88
C PRO A 504 -20.96 6.53 -11.59
N ALA A 505 -21.86 6.48 -12.56
CA ALA A 505 -23.04 5.60 -12.47
C ALA A 505 -22.61 4.14 -12.21
N ASN A 506 -23.40 3.42 -11.46
CA ASN A 506 -23.16 2.03 -11.07
C ASN A 506 -21.89 1.82 -10.23
N THR A 507 -21.35 2.88 -9.60
CA THR A 507 -20.30 2.75 -8.58
C THR A 507 -20.84 2.01 -7.36
N TYR A 508 -22.11 2.23 -7.02
CA TYR A 508 -22.82 1.54 -5.95
C TYR A 508 -24.07 0.85 -6.50
N PRO A 509 -24.52 -0.27 -5.92
CA PRO A 509 -25.56 -1.13 -6.49
C PRO A 509 -26.89 -0.43 -6.80
N SER A 510 -27.33 0.54 -5.97
CA SER A 510 -28.59 1.29 -6.18
C SER A 510 -28.41 2.60 -6.95
N GLN A 511 -27.19 2.94 -7.34
CA GLN A 511 -26.87 4.21 -7.99
C GLN A 511 -26.84 4.04 -9.52
N THR A 512 -27.91 4.39 -10.19
CA THR A 512 -28.06 4.24 -11.66
C THR A 512 -27.56 5.45 -12.46
N SER A 513 -27.34 6.60 -11.81
CA SER A 513 -26.90 7.85 -12.44
C SER A 513 -25.59 8.33 -11.82
N PRO A 514 -24.74 9.06 -12.56
CA PRO A 514 -23.57 9.69 -11.98
C PRO A 514 -23.98 10.72 -10.92
N ILE A 515 -23.19 10.85 -9.86
CA ILE A 515 -23.40 11.80 -8.77
C ILE A 515 -22.28 12.83 -8.81
N THR A 516 -22.64 14.10 -8.95
CA THR A 516 -21.71 15.21 -8.80
C THR A 516 -21.35 15.39 -7.34
N THR A 517 -20.07 15.46 -7.05
CA THR A 517 -19.53 15.57 -5.70
C THR A 517 -18.24 16.37 -5.68
N VAL A 518 -17.55 16.35 -4.56
CA VAL A 518 -16.22 16.92 -4.41
C VAL A 518 -15.26 15.87 -3.88
N SER A 519 -13.96 16.04 -4.16
CA SER A 519 -12.91 15.14 -3.69
C SER A 519 -11.73 15.91 -3.12
N THR A 520 -10.96 15.23 -2.27
CA THR A 520 -9.69 15.68 -1.71
C THR A 520 -8.63 14.61 -1.92
N GLN A 521 -7.36 15.02 -1.98
CA GLN A 521 -6.26 14.06 -2.00
C GLN A 521 -6.13 13.34 -0.67
N LEU A 522 -5.82 12.05 -0.71
CA LEU A 522 -5.33 11.27 0.40
C LEU A 522 -3.80 11.22 0.31
N VAL A 523 -3.12 11.71 1.34
CA VAL A 523 -1.68 11.89 1.32
C VAL A 523 -0.99 11.21 2.48
N LEU A 524 0.30 10.91 2.32
CA LEU A 524 1.21 10.60 3.41
C LEU A 524 1.84 11.88 3.92
N ALA A 525 1.83 12.06 5.24
CA ALA A 525 2.42 13.20 5.92
C ALA A 525 3.46 12.76 6.97
N SER A 526 4.43 13.61 7.16
CA SER A 526 5.56 13.53 8.12
C SER A 526 5.48 14.70 9.08
N PRO A 527 6.01 14.61 10.31
CA PRO A 527 6.26 15.78 11.13
C PRO A 527 7.12 16.80 10.37
N ALA A 528 6.79 18.10 10.47
CA ALA A 528 7.59 19.15 9.87
C ALA A 528 8.89 19.39 10.65
N LYS A 529 9.94 19.83 9.96
CA LYS A 529 11.25 20.12 10.59
C LYS A 529 11.17 21.16 11.73
N THR A 530 10.21 22.07 11.68
CA THR A 530 10.01 23.12 12.70
C THR A 530 9.50 22.59 14.04
N VAL A 531 8.86 21.41 14.09
CA VAL A 531 8.42 20.78 15.35
C VAL A 531 9.64 20.35 16.19
N GLN A 532 10.74 20.02 15.53
CA GLN A 532 11.99 19.61 16.17
C GLN A 532 12.63 20.75 16.98
N ALA A 533 12.48 22.00 16.54
CA ALA A 533 13.05 23.18 17.22
C ALA A 533 12.26 23.63 18.45
N ALA A 534 10.98 23.30 18.53
CA ALA A 534 10.12 23.68 19.67
C ALA A 534 10.27 22.72 20.88
N GLY A 535 10.85 21.54 20.69
CA GLY A 535 11.14 20.57 21.78
C GLY A 535 12.42 20.87 22.59
N GLU A 536 13.25 21.84 22.19
CA GLU A 536 14.52 22.13 22.86
C GLU A 536 14.43 23.20 23.97
N VAL A 537 13.25 23.68 24.35
CA VAL A 537 13.11 24.75 25.35
C VAL A 537 12.38 24.25 26.59
N GLY A 538 13.14 23.73 27.56
CA GLY A 538 12.73 23.65 28.95
C GLY A 538 13.46 22.59 29.78
N PRO A 539 14.32 22.94 30.75
CA PRO A 539 14.85 21.97 31.70
C PRO A 539 13.77 21.66 32.74
N GLY A 540 13.00 20.59 32.54
CA GLY A 540 11.99 20.22 33.55
C GLY A 540 11.03 19.08 33.22
N THR A 541 11.01 18.52 32.02
CA THR A 541 10.17 17.34 31.69
C THR A 541 11.06 16.15 31.33
N ALA A 542 11.56 15.49 32.36
CA ALA A 542 12.16 14.15 32.23
C ALA A 542 11.04 13.16 31.88
N GLY A 543 11.06 12.57 30.67
CA GLY A 543 10.26 11.40 30.36
C GLY A 543 9.53 11.33 29.03
N ILE A 544 9.67 12.30 28.12
CA ILE A 544 9.19 12.15 26.76
C ILE A 544 10.37 11.73 25.88
N ASP A 545 10.29 10.54 25.32
CA ASP A 545 11.26 10.00 24.36
C ASP A 545 11.30 10.94 23.14
N SER A 546 12.36 11.76 23.03
CA SER A 546 12.53 12.78 21.99
C SER A 546 12.71 12.19 20.58
N SER A 547 12.61 10.86 20.42
CA SER A 547 12.79 10.16 19.15
C SER A 547 11.56 10.19 18.24
N ALA A 548 10.39 10.55 18.75
CA ALA A 548 9.11 10.37 18.04
C ALA A 548 8.78 11.47 17.02
N ALA A 549 9.22 12.72 17.24
CA ALA A 549 8.93 13.86 16.34
C ALA A 549 9.96 14.02 15.19
N ILE A 550 10.72 12.98 14.86
CA ILE A 550 11.75 13.05 13.81
C ILE A 550 11.08 12.98 12.43
N PRO A 551 11.29 13.92 11.51
CA PRO A 551 10.78 13.88 10.16
C PRO A 551 11.21 12.61 9.41
N VAL A 552 10.40 12.17 8.45
CA VAL A 552 10.78 11.10 7.52
C VAL A 552 12.03 11.53 6.75
N SER A 553 13.02 10.66 6.64
CA SER A 553 14.26 11.00 5.90
C SER A 553 13.99 11.14 4.39
N ALA A 554 14.81 11.93 3.71
CA ALA A 554 14.70 12.11 2.26
C ALA A 554 14.79 10.78 1.49
N SER A 555 15.69 9.88 1.93
CA SER A 555 15.82 8.53 1.32
C SER A 555 14.58 7.65 1.55
N ALA A 556 13.96 7.73 2.73
CA ALA A 556 12.72 7.01 2.98
C ALA A 556 11.56 7.59 2.16
N VAL A 557 11.48 8.92 2.03
CA VAL A 557 10.48 9.57 1.14
C VAL A 557 10.62 9.07 -0.30
N GLU A 558 11.85 9.02 -0.83
CA GLU A 558 12.13 8.54 -2.19
C GLU A 558 11.69 7.08 -2.36
N SER A 559 12.12 6.19 -1.47
CA SER A 559 11.76 4.76 -1.51
C SER A 559 10.24 4.54 -1.42
N ILE A 560 9.54 5.29 -0.55
CA ILE A 560 8.08 5.20 -0.39
C ILE A 560 7.38 5.68 -1.66
N ARG A 561 7.81 6.80 -2.25
CA ARG A 561 7.23 7.35 -3.49
C ARG A 561 7.44 6.42 -4.68
N GLU A 562 8.63 5.82 -4.81
CA GLU A 562 8.94 4.83 -5.83
C GLU A 562 8.02 3.60 -5.69
N ALA A 563 7.89 3.06 -4.48
CA ALA A 563 7.01 1.91 -4.21
C ALA A 563 5.52 2.21 -4.47
N LEU A 564 5.08 3.45 -4.31
CA LEU A 564 3.73 3.88 -4.67
C LEU A 564 3.54 4.07 -6.17
N GLY A 565 4.62 4.19 -6.95
CA GLY A 565 4.55 4.71 -8.31
C GLY A 565 3.97 6.12 -8.35
N ALA A 566 4.20 6.91 -7.29
CA ALA A 566 3.54 8.19 -7.06
C ALA A 566 4.00 9.23 -8.07
N MET A 567 3.19 9.43 -9.12
CA MET A 567 3.37 10.47 -10.13
C MET A 567 2.49 11.70 -9.87
N ASP A 568 1.48 11.57 -9.00
CA ASP A 568 0.56 12.67 -8.71
C ASP A 568 1.25 13.79 -7.95
N VAL A 569 0.98 15.01 -8.40
CA VAL A 569 1.46 16.22 -7.75
C VAL A 569 0.64 16.47 -6.49
N ILE A 570 1.34 16.65 -5.37
CA ILE A 570 0.71 17.06 -4.11
C ILE A 570 0.05 18.43 -4.32
N ASP A 571 -1.14 18.61 -3.80
CA ASP A 571 -1.86 19.87 -3.91
C ASP A 571 -1.00 21.03 -3.38
N PRO A 572 -0.75 22.09 -4.17
CA PRO A 572 0.11 23.20 -3.77
C PRO A 572 -0.43 23.99 -2.57
N ALA A 573 -1.69 23.75 -2.19
CA ALA A 573 -2.29 24.38 -1.01
C ALA A 573 -1.87 23.73 0.32
N ILE A 574 -1.20 22.58 0.30
CA ILE A 574 -0.72 21.90 1.50
C ILE A 574 0.82 21.93 1.58
N PRO A 575 1.40 21.97 2.78
CA PRO A 575 2.85 21.95 2.94
C PRO A 575 3.46 20.68 2.39
N VAL A 576 4.57 20.81 1.67
CA VAL A 576 5.28 19.71 1.03
C VAL A 576 6.59 19.46 1.74
N HIS A 577 6.94 18.19 1.94
CA HIS A 577 8.20 17.77 2.56
C HIS A 577 9.41 18.40 1.87
N GLY A 578 10.35 18.90 2.66
CA GLY A 578 11.48 19.69 2.17
C GLY A 578 12.35 19.00 1.11
N SER A 579 12.41 17.63 1.10
CA SER A 579 13.13 16.88 0.05
C SER A 579 12.47 16.94 -1.33
N LEU A 580 11.21 17.36 -1.42
CA LEU A 580 10.45 17.49 -2.67
C LEU A 580 10.39 18.92 -3.19
N VAL A 581 10.79 19.88 -2.37
CA VAL A 581 10.94 21.27 -2.79
C VAL A 581 12.25 21.31 -3.58
N PRO A 582 12.22 21.64 -4.89
CA PRO A 582 13.45 21.85 -5.63
C PRO A 582 14.28 22.87 -4.84
N GLU A 583 15.54 22.58 -4.54
CA GLU A 583 16.48 23.62 -4.16
C GLU A 583 16.43 24.65 -5.29
N ILE A 584 15.64 25.70 -5.09
CA ILE A 584 15.84 26.91 -5.82
C ILE A 584 17.20 27.38 -5.33
N THR A 585 18.27 26.89 -5.96
CA THR A 585 19.47 27.69 -6.01
C THR A 585 18.95 29.01 -6.58
N VAL A 586 18.71 29.95 -5.69
CA VAL A 586 18.78 31.33 -6.06
C VAL A 586 20.22 31.44 -6.56
N VAL A 587 20.40 31.10 -7.84
CA VAL A 587 21.52 31.64 -8.56
C VAL A 587 21.25 33.13 -8.38
N ASP A 588 22.01 33.74 -7.49
CA ASP A 588 22.19 35.19 -7.45
C ASP A 588 22.87 35.53 -8.79
N LYS A 589 22.10 35.35 -9.84
CA LYS A 589 22.21 36.10 -11.05
C LYS A 589 21.59 37.44 -10.66
N SER A 590 22.36 38.24 -9.92
CA SER A 590 22.52 39.62 -10.34
C SER A 590 22.73 39.47 -11.84
N LEU A 591 21.66 39.62 -12.61
CA LEU A 591 21.74 39.69 -14.07
C LEU A 591 22.87 40.71 -14.27
N PRO A 592 24.04 40.33 -14.82
CA PRO A 592 24.97 41.35 -15.19
C PRO A 592 24.13 42.26 -16.06
N PHE A 593 24.01 43.49 -15.65
CA PHE A 593 23.43 44.54 -16.46
C PHE A 593 24.32 44.53 -17.68
N SER A 594 24.02 43.63 -18.62
CA SER A 594 24.74 43.57 -19.86
C SER A 594 24.38 44.91 -20.53
N ALA A 595 25.36 45.63 -20.97
CA ALA A 595 25.18 46.88 -21.69
C ALA A 595 24.16 46.70 -22.83
N ASP A 596 24.04 45.48 -23.37
CA ASP A 596 23.12 45.07 -24.39
C ASP A 596 21.63 45.16 -24.00
N ILE A 597 21.25 44.72 -22.78
CA ILE A 597 19.86 44.82 -22.27
C ILE A 597 19.50 46.29 -22.02
N SER A 598 20.46 47.08 -21.54
CA SER A 598 20.28 48.53 -21.34
C SER A 598 20.10 49.25 -22.68
N ILE A 599 20.86 48.87 -23.71
CA ILE A 599 20.75 49.43 -25.05
C ILE A 599 19.40 49.05 -25.68
N ILE A 600 18.95 47.77 -25.54
CA ILE A 600 17.65 47.35 -26.08
C ILE A 600 16.50 48.08 -25.39
N ASN A 601 16.55 48.25 -24.05
CA ASN A 601 15.53 49.00 -23.32
C ASN A 601 15.51 50.47 -23.70
N ILE A 602 16.67 51.11 -23.88
CA ILE A 602 16.77 52.47 -24.36
C ILE A 602 16.22 52.60 -25.76
N LEU A 603 16.54 51.65 -26.67
CA LEU A 603 16.01 51.64 -28.02
C LEU A 603 14.48 51.42 -28.03
N MET A 604 13.96 50.58 -27.17
CA MET A 604 12.51 50.38 -27.00
C MET A 604 11.82 51.66 -26.49
N ILE A 605 12.40 52.31 -25.51
CA ILE A 605 11.86 53.58 -25.00
C ILE A 605 11.90 54.65 -26.10
N LEU A 606 13.02 54.81 -26.81
CA LEU A 606 13.16 55.76 -27.93
C LEU A 606 12.17 55.43 -29.06
N PHE A 607 11.99 54.18 -29.39
CA PHE A 607 11.01 53.74 -30.39
C PHE A 607 9.57 54.05 -29.92
N THR A 608 9.23 53.80 -28.67
CA THR A 608 7.92 54.14 -28.12
C THR A 608 7.68 55.66 -28.12
N VAL A 609 8.66 56.44 -27.75
CA VAL A 609 8.60 57.92 -27.81
C VAL A 609 8.46 58.40 -29.25
N TRP A 610 9.17 57.77 -30.20
CA TRP A 610 9.08 58.10 -31.62
C TRP A 610 7.69 57.74 -32.21
N VAL A 611 7.11 56.60 -31.82
CA VAL A 611 5.74 56.24 -32.25
C VAL A 611 4.72 57.24 -31.67
N ILE A 612 4.84 57.63 -30.40
CA ILE A 612 3.98 58.64 -29.78
C ILE A 612 4.12 59.96 -30.52
N TYR A 613 5.36 60.37 -30.86
CA TYR A 613 5.62 61.58 -31.63
C TYR A 613 4.97 61.55 -32.98
N MET A 614 5.07 60.43 -33.72
CA MET A 614 4.49 60.27 -35.07
C MET A 614 2.95 60.17 -35.07
N VAL A 615 2.34 59.66 -33.99
CA VAL A 615 0.89 59.45 -33.90
C VAL A 615 0.17 60.68 -33.33
N PHE A 616 0.78 61.40 -32.43
CA PHE A 616 0.10 62.47 -31.68
C PHE A 616 0.54 63.88 -31.99
N LEU A 617 1.63 64.09 -32.76
CA LEU A 617 2.01 65.41 -33.22
C LEU A 617 1.58 65.65 -34.64
N PRO A 618 0.99 66.84 -34.95
CA PRO A 618 0.51 67.14 -36.31
C PRO A 618 1.68 67.19 -37.29
N SER A 619 1.42 66.61 -38.48
CA SER A 619 2.37 66.60 -39.57
C SER A 619 2.84 68.00 -39.96
N PRO A 620 4.15 68.21 -40.23
CA PRO A 620 4.68 69.53 -40.66
C PRO A 620 4.05 70.09 -41.91
N ARG A 621 3.15 69.36 -42.57
CA ARG A 621 2.48 69.83 -43.79
C ARG A 621 1.28 70.74 -43.57
N ASP A 622 0.82 70.99 -42.37
CA ASP A 622 -0.35 71.81 -42.06
C ASP A 622 0.02 73.24 -41.59
N PHE A 623 1.31 73.58 -41.56
CA PHE A 623 1.72 74.96 -41.33
C PHE A 623 1.62 75.79 -42.66
N LYS A 624 0.40 76.31 -42.93
CA LYS A 624 0.26 77.42 -43.90
C LYS A 624 0.73 78.69 -43.23
N MET A 625 1.79 79.26 -43.79
CA MET A 625 2.17 80.65 -43.47
C MET A 625 1.06 81.58 -43.96
N PRO A 626 0.66 82.58 -43.13
CA PRO A 626 -0.22 83.63 -43.70
C PRO A 626 0.56 84.43 -44.70
N GLU A 627 -0.03 84.56 -45.89
CA GLU A 627 0.34 85.57 -46.85
C GLU A 627 -0.22 86.90 -46.34
N ASP A 628 0.61 87.95 -46.44
CA ASP A 628 0.35 89.38 -46.37
C ASP A 628 0.39 90.07 -44.95
N VAL A 629 1.45 90.78 -44.66
CA VAL A 629 1.57 92.27 -44.93
C VAL A 629 3.04 92.66 -44.95
#